data_4926cb395e25faf3cea758b098d409c9
#
_entry.id   4926cb395e25faf3cea758b098d409c9
#
_cell.length_a   1.000
_cell.length_b   1.000
_cell.length_c   1.000
_cell.angle_alpha   90.00
_cell.angle_beta   90.00
_cell.angle_gamma   90.00
#
_symmetry.space_group_name_H-M   'P 1'
#
loop_
_entity.id
_entity.type
_entity.pdbx_description
1 polymer ?
#
loop_
_entity_poly.entity_id
_entity_poly.type
_entity_poly.pdbx_seq_one_letter_code
_entity_poly.pdbx_strand_id
1 'polypeptide(L)'
;MSIRKIALVALIYMSFSISIIFSNKLVLTTFKFPSYLLLALIQTLFTFILIQTLCSYRIRSDDFTEVPIKILPLSIFSAVDIVMGIAGTGSLSLPLFTALRRISNVLIMVGEYLLLGTKRSIPIYLSVIVMVIGAVIAAIGDITFDPIGYTYILINNISTTGKALLTKSRLRDYDFSSIELIYFNSLLMLPILFILVYVQCDFTEIIQFEHWFDPLFLLYFIFSCCSAVALNYTLVQCTQYTSALTTSILGVIKNILVTYGGMFVGGDYVYTSLNFAGLTISTIGAVLYVVYNYKSTQYKCLPTKSRTLIG
;
A
#
# COMPACT_ATOMS: atom_id res chain seq x y z
N MET A 1 27.71 -3.68 -3.86
CA MET A 1 26.82 -3.84 -5.04
C MET A 1 26.86 -2.57 -5.89
N SER A 2 26.80 -2.66 -7.23
CA SER A 2 26.90 -1.49 -8.11
C SER A 2 25.70 -0.55 -7.91
N ILE A 3 25.94 0.77 -7.83
CA ILE A 3 24.93 1.83 -7.75
C ILE A 3 23.85 1.66 -8.84
N ARG A 4 24.23 1.19 -10.03
CA ARG A 4 23.31 0.89 -11.15
C ARG A 4 22.27 -0.18 -10.79
N LYS A 5 22.66 -1.23 -10.06
CA LYS A 5 21.71 -2.29 -9.62
C LYS A 5 20.70 -1.76 -8.60
N ILE A 6 21.15 -0.92 -7.67
CA ILE A 6 20.28 -0.29 -6.66
C ILE A 6 19.24 0.61 -7.36
N ALA A 7 19.68 1.47 -8.27
CA ALA A 7 18.80 2.36 -9.02
C ALA A 7 17.79 1.58 -9.88
N LEU A 8 18.21 0.47 -10.50
CA LEU A 8 17.33 -0.37 -11.32
C LEU A 8 16.21 -1.00 -10.45
N VAL A 9 16.56 -1.59 -9.30
CA VAL A 9 15.57 -2.19 -8.38
C VAL A 9 14.58 -1.14 -7.88
N ALA A 10 15.05 0.07 -7.56
CA ALA A 10 14.21 1.18 -7.13
C ALA A 10 13.22 1.62 -8.24
N LEU A 11 13.69 1.74 -9.48
CA LEU A 11 12.85 2.08 -10.63
C LEU A 11 11.81 0.99 -10.92
N ILE A 12 12.21 -0.28 -10.89
CA ILE A 12 11.30 -1.42 -11.09
C ILE A 12 10.20 -1.43 -10.00
N TYR A 13 10.58 -1.26 -8.73
CA TYR A 13 9.63 -1.14 -7.63
C TYR A 13 8.61 -0.01 -7.84
N MET A 14 9.09 1.18 -8.21
CA MET A 14 8.21 2.32 -8.50
C MET A 14 7.25 2.05 -9.65
N SER A 15 7.77 1.51 -10.76
CA SER A 15 6.96 1.18 -11.94
C SER A 15 5.83 0.22 -11.61
N PHE A 16 6.11 -0.92 -10.97
CA PHE A 16 5.07 -1.88 -10.60
C PHE A 16 4.11 -1.33 -9.55
N SER A 17 4.61 -0.52 -8.62
CA SER A 17 3.78 0.10 -7.59
C SER A 17 2.79 1.14 -8.14
N ILE A 18 3.13 1.82 -9.23
CA ILE A 18 2.23 2.73 -9.94
C ILE A 18 1.27 1.93 -10.85
N SER A 19 1.82 0.97 -11.58
CA SER A 19 1.07 0.16 -12.53
C SER A 19 -0.10 -0.58 -11.90
N ILE A 20 0.08 -1.20 -10.73
CA ILE A 20 -1.01 -1.92 -10.06
C ILE A 20 -2.17 -0.99 -9.68
N ILE A 21 -1.87 0.24 -9.23
CA ILE A 21 -2.91 1.19 -8.83
C ILE A 21 -3.73 1.62 -10.06
N PHE A 22 -3.07 1.95 -11.16
CA PHE A 22 -3.74 2.35 -12.38
C PHE A 22 -4.49 1.18 -13.04
N SER A 23 -3.90 -0.02 -13.07
CA SER A 23 -4.57 -1.20 -13.62
C SER A 23 -5.81 -1.57 -12.82
N ASN A 24 -5.74 -1.57 -11.48
CA ASN A 24 -6.92 -1.81 -10.64
C ASN A 24 -8.00 -0.77 -10.89
N LYS A 25 -7.63 0.51 -11.02
CA LYS A 25 -8.58 1.58 -11.32
C LYS A 25 -9.27 1.35 -12.66
N LEU A 26 -8.52 1.05 -13.72
CA LEU A 26 -9.07 0.79 -15.05
C LEU A 26 -10.00 -0.44 -15.04
N VAL A 27 -9.59 -1.54 -14.41
CA VAL A 27 -10.42 -2.75 -14.29
C VAL A 27 -11.76 -2.45 -13.61
N LEU A 28 -11.75 -1.67 -12.51
CA LEU A 28 -12.95 -1.43 -11.72
C LEU A 28 -13.83 -0.31 -12.28
N THR A 29 -13.25 0.78 -12.83
CA THR A 29 -14.01 1.95 -13.27
C THR A 29 -14.29 1.94 -14.77
N THR A 30 -13.30 1.65 -15.61
CA THR A 30 -13.45 1.69 -17.07
C THR A 30 -14.21 0.46 -17.57
N PHE A 31 -13.79 -0.74 -17.13
CA PHE A 31 -14.46 -1.98 -17.51
C PHE A 31 -15.64 -2.34 -16.58
N LYS A 32 -15.81 -1.64 -15.46
CA LYS A 32 -16.87 -1.87 -14.47
C LYS A 32 -16.92 -3.32 -13.99
N PHE A 33 -15.74 -3.90 -13.71
CA PHE A 33 -15.65 -5.26 -13.20
C PHE A 33 -16.47 -5.41 -11.90
N PRO A 34 -17.41 -6.37 -11.81
CA PRO A 34 -18.45 -6.36 -10.78
C PRO A 34 -17.93 -6.67 -9.37
N SER A 35 -16.75 -7.29 -9.23
CA SER A 35 -16.29 -7.77 -7.92
C SER A 35 -14.84 -7.39 -7.62
N TYR A 36 -14.66 -6.38 -6.76
CA TYR A 36 -13.34 -6.05 -6.18
C TYR A 36 -12.81 -7.17 -5.27
N LEU A 37 -13.70 -7.95 -4.65
CA LEU A 37 -13.32 -9.11 -3.81
C LEU A 37 -12.70 -10.23 -4.65
N LEU A 38 -13.29 -10.54 -5.80
CA LEU A 38 -12.75 -11.54 -6.71
C LEU A 38 -11.40 -11.10 -7.26
N LEU A 39 -11.24 -9.82 -7.61
CA LEU A 39 -9.96 -9.26 -8.04
C LEU A 39 -8.88 -9.42 -6.95
N ALA A 40 -9.22 -9.12 -5.68
CA ALA A 40 -8.34 -9.30 -4.54
C ALA A 40 -7.93 -10.77 -4.33
N LEU A 41 -8.90 -11.68 -4.45
CA LEU A 41 -8.66 -13.13 -4.31
C LEU A 41 -7.72 -13.62 -5.41
N ILE A 42 -7.97 -13.29 -6.67
CA ILE A 42 -7.14 -13.73 -7.81
C ILE A 42 -5.72 -13.15 -7.70
N GLN A 43 -5.56 -11.88 -7.35
CA GLN A 43 -4.23 -11.29 -7.12
C GLN A 43 -3.46 -11.97 -6.00
N THR A 44 -4.14 -12.33 -4.90
CA THR A 44 -3.53 -13.03 -3.76
C THR A 44 -3.16 -14.46 -4.13
N LEU A 45 -4.05 -15.17 -4.83
CA LEU A 45 -3.80 -16.53 -5.32
C LEU A 45 -2.61 -16.56 -6.29
N PHE A 46 -2.56 -15.61 -7.22
CA PHE A 46 -1.47 -15.50 -8.17
C PHE A 46 -0.14 -15.20 -7.45
N THR A 47 -0.16 -14.35 -6.42
CA THR A 47 1.01 -14.06 -5.57
C THR A 47 1.47 -15.32 -4.85
N PHE A 48 0.56 -16.08 -4.23
CA PHE A 48 0.87 -17.32 -3.52
C PHE A 48 1.50 -18.37 -4.45
N ILE A 49 0.86 -18.65 -5.59
CA ILE A 49 1.35 -19.65 -6.57
C ILE A 49 2.75 -19.25 -7.06
N LEU A 50 2.98 -17.99 -7.36
CA LEU A 50 4.26 -17.56 -7.92
C LEU A 50 5.39 -17.57 -6.88
N ILE A 51 5.11 -17.22 -5.63
CA ILE A 51 6.10 -17.37 -4.54
C ILE A 51 6.40 -18.83 -4.29
N GLN A 52 5.38 -19.70 -4.28
CA GLN A 52 5.55 -21.14 -4.12
C GLN A 52 6.42 -21.74 -5.24
N THR A 53 6.21 -21.33 -6.49
CA THR A 53 6.96 -21.87 -7.63
C THR A 53 8.37 -21.33 -7.74
N LEU A 54 8.57 -20.00 -7.55
CA LEU A 54 9.87 -19.35 -7.73
C LEU A 54 10.82 -19.55 -6.55
N CYS A 55 10.30 -19.57 -5.33
CA CYS A 55 11.14 -19.65 -4.14
C CYS A 55 11.42 -21.10 -3.72
N SER A 56 10.80 -22.12 -4.38
CA SER A 56 10.91 -23.57 -4.01
C SER A 56 10.89 -23.76 -2.49
N TYR A 57 10.03 -22.98 -1.81
CA TYR A 57 10.01 -22.90 -0.37
C TYR A 57 9.56 -24.25 0.20
N ARG A 58 10.52 -25.02 0.70
CA ARG A 58 10.26 -26.22 1.49
C ARG A 58 9.83 -25.77 2.88
N ILE A 59 8.53 -25.71 3.07
CA ILE A 59 7.94 -25.49 4.38
C ILE A 59 8.37 -26.66 5.27
N ARG A 60 9.11 -26.38 6.34
CA ARG A 60 9.39 -27.38 7.37
C ARG A 60 8.08 -27.77 8.02
N SER A 61 7.87 -29.06 8.23
CA SER A 61 6.66 -29.58 8.90
C SER A 61 6.43 -28.98 10.29
N ASP A 62 7.49 -28.58 10.98
CA ASP A 62 7.43 -27.97 12.31
C ASP A 62 6.89 -26.53 12.29
N ASP A 63 7.00 -25.83 11.14
CA ASP A 63 6.54 -24.46 10.97
C ASP A 63 5.02 -24.33 10.83
N PHE A 64 4.31 -25.44 10.50
CA PHE A 64 2.86 -25.39 10.23
C PHE A 64 1.98 -25.29 11.48
N THR A 65 2.48 -25.60 12.66
CA THR A 65 1.67 -25.60 13.89
C THR A 65 1.69 -24.26 14.61
N GLU A 66 2.86 -23.62 14.75
CA GLU A 66 3.00 -22.39 15.51
C GLU A 66 2.96 -21.11 14.66
N VAL A 67 3.54 -21.16 13.45
CA VAL A 67 3.68 -20.00 12.58
C VAL A 67 2.33 -19.43 12.13
N PRO A 68 1.33 -20.24 11.71
CA PRO A 68 0.02 -19.73 11.32
C PRO A 68 -0.68 -18.94 12.41
N ILE A 69 -0.66 -19.41 13.65
CA ILE A 69 -1.31 -18.72 14.79
C ILE A 69 -0.66 -17.35 15.04
N LYS A 70 0.66 -17.28 14.92
CA LYS A 70 1.42 -16.05 15.13
C LYS A 70 1.18 -15.02 14.01
N ILE A 71 0.96 -15.48 12.77
CA ILE A 71 0.75 -14.62 11.60
C ILE A 71 -0.72 -14.30 11.34
N LEU A 72 -1.67 -15.09 11.84
CA LEU A 72 -3.10 -14.91 11.60
C LEU A 72 -3.62 -13.48 11.82
N PRO A 73 -3.29 -12.77 12.91
CA PRO A 73 -3.72 -11.38 13.07
C PRO A 73 -3.22 -10.45 11.95
N LEU A 74 -1.97 -10.66 11.50
CA LEU A 74 -1.40 -9.92 10.37
C LEU A 74 -2.17 -10.21 9.08
N SER A 75 -2.55 -11.46 8.86
CA SER A 75 -3.27 -11.89 7.64
C SER A 75 -4.69 -11.33 7.60
N ILE A 76 -5.37 -11.22 8.74
CA ILE A 76 -6.69 -10.59 8.82
C ILE A 76 -6.58 -9.10 8.45
N PHE A 77 -5.65 -8.35 9.06
CA PHE A 77 -5.44 -6.95 8.70
C PHE A 77 -5.01 -6.78 7.24
N SER A 78 -4.19 -7.72 6.71
CA SER A 78 -3.75 -7.68 5.32
C SER A 78 -4.90 -7.96 4.34
N ALA A 79 -5.80 -8.89 4.66
CA ALA A 79 -6.98 -9.16 3.84
C ALA A 79 -7.92 -7.94 3.78
N VAL A 80 -8.21 -7.34 4.93
CA VAL A 80 -9.04 -6.13 4.99
C VAL A 80 -8.35 -4.95 4.27
N ASP A 81 -7.03 -4.78 4.43
CA ASP A 81 -6.25 -3.74 3.75
C ASP A 81 -6.34 -3.87 2.22
N ILE A 82 -6.19 -5.08 1.67
CA ILE A 82 -6.28 -5.31 0.22
C ILE A 82 -7.70 -5.08 -0.29
N VAL A 83 -8.69 -5.68 0.36
CA VAL A 83 -10.09 -5.59 -0.05
C VAL A 83 -10.58 -4.13 -0.02
N MET A 84 -10.41 -3.45 1.11
CA MET A 84 -10.83 -2.06 1.27
C MET A 84 -10.00 -1.08 0.42
N GLY A 85 -8.72 -1.42 0.18
CA GLY A 85 -7.86 -0.65 -0.72
C GLY A 85 -8.33 -0.73 -2.17
N ILE A 86 -8.67 -1.91 -2.68
CA ILE A 86 -9.16 -2.09 -4.04
C ILE A 86 -10.57 -1.47 -4.17
N ALA A 87 -11.47 -1.71 -3.20
CA ALA A 87 -12.80 -1.09 -3.18
C ALA A 87 -12.71 0.46 -3.19
N GLY A 88 -11.85 1.03 -2.35
CA GLY A 88 -11.64 2.47 -2.29
C GLY A 88 -11.07 3.08 -3.57
N THR A 89 -10.17 2.36 -4.28
CA THR A 89 -9.68 2.83 -5.58
C THR A 89 -10.75 2.74 -6.67
N GLY A 90 -11.70 1.83 -6.54
CA GLY A 90 -12.87 1.76 -7.43
C GLY A 90 -13.86 2.90 -7.21
N SER A 91 -14.14 3.25 -5.95
CA SER A 91 -15.18 4.21 -5.57
C SER A 91 -14.71 5.67 -5.56
N LEU A 92 -13.46 5.93 -5.21
CA LEU A 92 -12.91 7.29 -5.12
C LEU A 92 -11.97 7.61 -6.30
N SER A 93 -11.85 8.89 -6.64
CA SER A 93 -10.81 9.33 -7.57
C SER A 93 -9.42 9.02 -7.00
N LEU A 94 -8.47 8.62 -7.85
CA LEU A 94 -7.12 8.25 -7.41
C LEU A 94 -6.38 9.37 -6.64
N PRO A 95 -6.49 10.66 -7.04
CA PRO A 95 -5.90 11.75 -6.29
C PRO A 95 -6.41 11.83 -4.86
N LEU A 96 -7.74 11.77 -4.68
CA LEU A 96 -8.38 11.84 -3.37
C LEU A 96 -8.07 10.61 -2.52
N PHE A 97 -8.19 9.39 -3.10
CA PHE A 97 -7.82 8.14 -2.43
C PHE A 97 -6.37 8.21 -1.90
N THR A 98 -5.42 8.65 -2.75
CA THR A 98 -4.00 8.74 -2.38
C THR A 98 -3.76 9.77 -1.27
N ALA A 99 -4.47 10.90 -1.28
CA ALA A 99 -4.36 11.91 -0.23
C ALA A 99 -4.91 11.42 1.11
N LEU A 100 -6.10 10.81 1.10
CA LEU A 100 -6.74 10.28 2.32
C LEU A 100 -5.96 9.09 2.90
N ARG A 101 -5.38 8.24 2.06
CA ARG A 101 -4.54 7.12 2.52
C ARG A 101 -3.32 7.58 3.32
N ARG A 102 -2.87 8.83 3.17
CA ARG A 102 -1.77 9.39 3.97
C ARG A 102 -2.12 9.52 5.46
N ILE A 103 -3.41 9.50 5.82
CA ILE A 103 -3.86 9.50 7.23
C ILE A 103 -3.32 8.27 7.96
N SER A 104 -3.13 7.13 7.28
CA SER A 104 -2.51 5.94 7.87
C SER A 104 -1.12 6.22 8.44
N ASN A 105 -0.34 7.15 7.87
CA ASN A 105 0.97 7.52 8.39
C ASN A 105 0.89 8.14 9.80
N VAL A 106 -0.18 8.91 10.08
CA VAL A 106 -0.47 9.45 11.42
C VAL A 106 -0.75 8.31 12.39
N LEU A 107 -1.65 7.41 11.98
CA LEU A 107 -2.06 6.28 12.81
C LEU A 107 -0.87 5.36 13.11
N ILE A 108 -0.01 5.10 12.13
CA ILE A 108 1.24 4.32 12.31
C ILE A 108 2.17 5.05 13.29
N MET A 109 2.35 6.35 13.14
CA MET A 109 3.21 7.15 14.01
C MET A 109 2.71 7.15 15.46
N VAL A 110 1.40 7.28 15.67
CA VAL A 110 0.75 7.17 16.98
C VAL A 110 0.90 5.74 17.54
N GLY A 111 0.64 4.72 16.72
CA GLY A 111 0.82 3.33 17.11
C GLY A 111 2.28 2.98 17.48
N GLU A 112 3.26 3.47 16.74
CA GLU A 112 4.69 3.32 17.08
C GLU A 112 5.05 4.02 18.41
N TYR A 113 4.45 5.19 18.68
CA TYR A 113 4.66 5.87 19.95
C TYR A 113 4.06 5.08 21.12
N LEU A 114 2.81 4.61 20.98
CA LEU A 114 2.10 3.90 22.03
C LEU A 114 2.66 2.50 22.30
N LEU A 115 3.01 1.74 21.24
CA LEU A 115 3.42 0.35 21.36
C LEU A 115 4.95 0.18 21.50
N LEU A 116 5.72 1.06 20.88
CA LEU A 116 7.19 0.95 20.82
C LEU A 116 7.91 2.08 21.56
N GLY A 117 7.20 3.06 22.12
CA GLY A 117 7.78 4.23 22.80
C GLY A 117 8.65 5.12 21.90
N THR A 118 8.51 5.00 20.57
CA THR A 118 9.38 5.73 19.63
C THR A 118 8.97 7.19 19.52
N LYS A 119 9.83 8.12 19.95
CA LYS A 119 9.63 9.56 19.80
C LYS A 119 10.24 10.04 18.48
N ARG A 120 9.51 10.85 17.73
CA ARG A 120 9.97 11.51 16.50
C ARG A 120 10.32 12.97 16.80
N SER A 121 11.06 13.64 15.92
CA SER A 121 11.36 15.08 16.07
C SER A 121 10.12 15.94 15.75
N ILE A 122 10.02 17.14 16.36
CA ILE A 122 8.91 18.08 16.16
C ILE A 122 8.65 18.39 14.67
N PRO A 123 9.65 18.63 13.80
CA PRO A 123 9.41 18.90 12.39
C PRO A 123 8.70 17.75 11.65
N ILE A 124 8.91 16.50 12.10
CA ILE A 124 8.20 15.33 11.54
C ILE A 124 6.73 15.39 11.91
N TYR A 125 6.39 15.72 13.16
CA TYR A 125 4.98 15.89 13.56
C TYR A 125 4.30 17.00 12.78
N LEU A 126 4.96 18.14 12.61
CA LEU A 126 4.42 19.29 11.84
C LEU A 126 4.18 18.92 10.38
N SER A 127 5.10 18.19 9.74
CA SER A 127 4.92 17.75 8.35
C SER A 127 3.74 16.81 8.18
N VAL A 128 3.50 15.93 9.16
CA VAL A 128 2.34 15.03 9.16
C VAL A 128 1.04 15.81 9.36
N ILE A 129 1.01 16.81 10.23
CA ILE A 129 -0.14 17.70 10.41
C ILE A 129 -0.49 18.43 9.11
N VAL A 130 0.50 19.01 8.41
CA VAL A 130 0.30 19.66 7.10
C VAL A 130 -0.28 18.68 6.09
N MET A 131 0.22 17.45 6.06
CA MET A 131 -0.24 16.39 5.17
C MET A 131 -1.73 16.05 5.41
N VAL A 132 -2.15 15.95 6.67
CA VAL A 132 -3.55 15.66 7.04
C VAL A 132 -4.46 16.83 6.73
N ILE A 133 -4.05 18.06 7.09
CA ILE A 133 -4.82 19.28 6.77
C ILE A 133 -5.08 19.34 5.26
N GLY A 134 -4.05 19.10 4.44
CA GLY A 134 -4.22 19.06 2.99
C GLY A 134 -5.19 17.96 2.52
N ALA A 135 -5.16 16.78 3.13
CA ALA A 135 -6.08 15.70 2.80
C ALA A 135 -7.53 16.04 3.18
N VAL A 136 -7.75 16.70 4.32
CA VAL A 136 -9.08 17.18 4.75
C VAL A 136 -9.61 18.28 3.83
N ILE A 137 -8.76 19.24 3.45
CA ILE A 137 -9.14 20.30 2.48
C ILE A 137 -9.52 19.67 1.13
N ALA A 138 -8.77 18.67 0.67
CA ALA A 138 -9.07 17.94 -0.56
C ALA A 138 -10.44 17.23 -0.48
N ALA A 139 -10.75 16.62 0.67
CA ALA A 139 -12.03 15.96 0.90
C ALA A 139 -13.21 16.94 0.94
N ILE A 140 -13.04 18.12 1.57
CA ILE A 140 -14.07 19.16 1.60
C ILE A 140 -14.33 19.72 0.18
N GLY A 141 -13.28 19.79 -0.65
CA GLY A 141 -13.38 20.24 -2.03
C GLY A 141 -13.87 19.17 -3.02
N ASP A 142 -14.19 17.97 -2.55
CA ASP A 142 -14.70 16.89 -3.39
C ASP A 142 -16.22 17.06 -3.65
N ILE A 143 -16.58 17.31 -4.91
CA ILE A 143 -17.98 17.46 -5.34
C ILE A 143 -18.65 16.09 -5.48
N THR A 144 -17.87 15.04 -5.75
CA THR A 144 -18.33 13.67 -5.98
C THR A 144 -18.39 12.86 -4.69
N PHE A 145 -18.79 13.48 -3.58
CA PHE A 145 -18.81 12.85 -2.26
C PHE A 145 -19.54 11.50 -2.27
N ASP A 146 -18.78 10.42 -2.09
CA ASP A 146 -19.28 9.05 -1.93
C ASP A 146 -19.03 8.54 -0.50
N PRO A 147 -20.06 8.48 0.37
CA PRO A 147 -19.92 8.03 1.75
C PRO A 147 -19.34 6.61 1.86
N ILE A 148 -19.64 5.74 0.90
CA ILE A 148 -19.17 4.35 0.87
C ILE A 148 -17.68 4.32 0.60
N GLY A 149 -17.22 5.07 -0.41
CA GLY A 149 -15.80 5.21 -0.74
C GLY A 149 -14.99 5.79 0.43
N TYR A 150 -15.51 6.81 1.12
CA TYR A 150 -14.87 7.35 2.33
C TYR A 150 -14.81 6.33 3.48
N THR A 151 -15.84 5.49 3.63
CA THR A 151 -15.82 4.41 4.63
C THR A 151 -14.75 3.37 4.28
N TYR A 152 -14.63 2.98 3.02
CA TYR A 152 -13.59 2.05 2.57
C TYR A 152 -12.18 2.57 2.89
N ILE A 153 -11.90 3.83 2.63
CA ILE A 153 -10.56 4.38 2.89
C ILE A 153 -10.26 4.52 4.39
N LEU A 154 -11.26 4.81 5.23
CA LEU A 154 -11.07 4.84 6.68
C LEU A 154 -10.74 3.46 7.23
N ILE A 155 -11.48 2.43 6.84
CA ILE A 155 -11.20 1.04 7.22
C ILE A 155 -9.83 0.61 6.68
N ASN A 156 -9.50 0.97 5.44
CA ASN A 156 -8.19 0.72 4.83
C ASN A 156 -7.06 1.35 5.64
N ASN A 157 -7.19 2.60 6.09
CA ASN A 157 -6.19 3.28 6.90
C ASN A 157 -5.92 2.58 8.24
N ILE A 158 -6.98 2.11 8.92
CA ILE A 158 -6.87 1.34 10.17
C ILE A 158 -6.17 0.01 9.90
N SER A 159 -6.57 -0.69 8.84
CA SER A 159 -6.02 -2.00 8.48
C SER A 159 -4.56 -1.89 8.02
N THR A 160 -4.22 -0.89 7.20
CA THR A 160 -2.82 -0.58 6.82
C THR A 160 -1.96 -0.33 8.07
N THR A 161 -2.49 0.38 9.05
CA THR A 161 -1.81 0.67 10.32
C THR A 161 -1.55 -0.60 11.11
N GLY A 162 -2.59 -1.42 11.33
CA GLY A 162 -2.48 -2.69 12.03
C GLY A 162 -1.48 -3.63 11.35
N LYS A 163 -1.60 -3.78 10.03
CA LYS A 163 -0.65 -4.53 9.20
C LYS A 163 0.79 -4.06 9.37
N ALA A 164 1.05 -2.75 9.30
CA ALA A 164 2.40 -2.19 9.41
C ALA A 164 3.01 -2.43 10.81
N LEU A 165 2.24 -2.21 11.87
CA LEU A 165 2.68 -2.43 13.25
C LEU A 165 2.94 -3.91 13.55
N LEU A 166 2.03 -4.80 13.10
CA LEU A 166 2.19 -6.25 13.26
C LEU A 166 3.35 -6.79 12.43
N THR A 167 3.53 -6.36 11.19
CA THR A 167 4.67 -6.74 10.36
C THR A 167 5.98 -6.40 11.07
N LYS A 168 6.09 -5.18 11.62
CA LYS A 168 7.28 -4.74 12.34
C LYS A 168 7.53 -5.56 13.61
N SER A 169 6.46 -5.87 14.37
CA SER A 169 6.55 -6.72 15.55
C SER A 169 6.98 -8.15 15.19
N ARG A 170 6.36 -8.75 14.16
CA ARG A 170 6.67 -10.14 13.76
C ARG A 170 8.09 -10.32 13.23
N LEU A 171 8.57 -9.38 12.43
CA LEU A 171 9.95 -9.39 11.95
C LEU A 171 10.98 -9.21 13.08
N ARG A 172 10.60 -8.46 14.14
CA ARG A 172 11.49 -8.23 15.29
C ARG A 172 11.48 -9.41 16.28
N ASP A 173 10.29 -9.93 16.57
CA ASP A 173 10.07 -10.83 17.72
C ASP A 173 10.29 -12.31 17.34
N TYR A 174 10.22 -12.67 16.05
CA TYR A 174 10.24 -14.07 15.59
C TYR A 174 11.29 -14.37 14.50
N ASP A 175 12.15 -13.43 14.15
CA ASP A 175 13.22 -13.60 13.14
C ASP A 175 12.75 -14.16 11.78
N PHE A 176 11.48 -13.91 11.41
CA PHE A 176 10.97 -14.32 10.10
C PHE A 176 11.70 -13.60 8.97
N SER A 177 12.07 -14.33 7.94
CA SER A 177 12.49 -13.71 6.70
C SER A 177 11.30 -12.98 6.03
N SER A 178 11.58 -11.91 5.29
CA SER A 178 10.52 -11.16 4.61
C SER A 178 9.72 -12.03 3.62
N ILE A 179 10.37 -13.01 2.99
CA ILE A 179 9.73 -13.93 2.03
C ILE A 179 8.81 -14.91 2.75
N GLU A 180 9.25 -15.49 3.86
CA GLU A 180 8.44 -16.35 4.72
C GLU A 180 7.19 -15.63 5.20
N LEU A 181 7.35 -14.40 5.67
CA LEU A 181 6.22 -13.60 6.13
C LEU A 181 5.19 -13.35 5.02
N ILE A 182 5.65 -13.02 3.80
CA ILE A 182 4.74 -12.83 2.65
C ILE A 182 4.06 -14.14 2.27
N TYR A 183 4.79 -15.26 2.28
CA TYR A 183 4.26 -16.58 1.94
C TYR A 183 3.13 -16.99 2.89
N PHE A 184 3.41 -17.05 4.20
CA PHE A 184 2.41 -17.43 5.19
C PHE A 184 1.25 -16.44 5.28
N ASN A 185 1.53 -15.14 5.11
CA ASN A 185 0.49 -14.13 5.05
C ASN A 185 -0.44 -14.36 3.85
N SER A 186 0.09 -14.62 2.66
CA SER A 186 -0.73 -14.93 1.48
C SER A 186 -1.52 -16.21 1.63
N LEU A 187 -0.90 -17.28 2.18
CA LEU A 187 -1.55 -18.56 2.44
C LEU A 187 -2.75 -18.42 3.38
N LEU A 188 -2.60 -17.67 4.47
CA LEU A 188 -3.67 -17.46 5.46
C LEU A 188 -4.74 -16.47 4.99
N MET A 189 -4.40 -15.58 4.06
CA MET A 189 -5.37 -14.66 3.46
C MET A 189 -6.32 -15.35 2.49
N LEU A 190 -5.87 -16.39 1.76
CA LEU A 190 -6.67 -17.10 0.76
C LEU A 190 -8.00 -17.61 1.31
N PRO A 191 -8.07 -18.40 2.41
CA PRO A 191 -9.34 -18.87 2.95
C PRO A 191 -10.26 -17.71 3.40
N ILE A 192 -9.69 -16.63 3.95
CA ILE A 192 -10.46 -15.45 4.36
C ILE A 192 -11.12 -14.81 3.14
N LEU A 193 -10.33 -14.54 2.08
CA LEU A 193 -10.82 -13.93 0.85
C LEU A 193 -11.80 -14.86 0.13
N PHE A 194 -11.57 -16.18 0.13
CA PHE A 194 -12.49 -17.14 -0.47
C PHE A 194 -13.85 -17.12 0.21
N ILE A 195 -13.90 -17.11 1.54
CA ILE A 195 -15.15 -17.00 2.29
C ILE A 195 -15.87 -15.69 1.98
N LEU A 196 -15.13 -14.56 1.92
CA LEU A 196 -15.71 -13.25 1.60
C LEU A 196 -16.29 -13.22 0.18
N VAL A 197 -15.59 -13.78 -0.81
CA VAL A 197 -16.09 -13.90 -2.18
C VAL A 197 -17.34 -14.78 -2.22
N TYR A 198 -17.33 -15.92 -1.55
CA TYR A 198 -18.46 -16.85 -1.53
C TYR A 198 -19.73 -16.21 -0.92
N VAL A 199 -19.57 -15.42 0.14
CA VAL A 199 -20.70 -14.82 0.88
C VAL A 199 -21.21 -13.54 0.23
N GLN A 200 -20.35 -12.70 -0.37
CA GLN A 200 -20.70 -11.35 -0.78
C GLN A 200 -20.79 -11.16 -2.30
N CYS A 201 -20.21 -12.06 -3.09
CA CYS A 201 -20.25 -11.89 -4.55
C CYS A 201 -21.48 -12.53 -5.17
N ASP A 202 -22.14 -11.78 -6.06
CA ASP A 202 -23.13 -12.37 -6.97
C ASP A 202 -22.39 -13.04 -8.14
N PHE A 203 -22.36 -14.37 -8.08
CA PHE A 203 -21.72 -15.17 -9.13
C PHE A 203 -22.42 -15.02 -10.49
N THR A 204 -23.71 -14.65 -10.50
CA THR A 204 -24.47 -14.44 -11.74
C THR A 204 -23.92 -13.22 -12.48
N GLU A 205 -23.69 -12.11 -11.78
CA GLU A 205 -23.10 -10.91 -12.39
C GLU A 205 -21.67 -11.16 -12.87
N ILE A 206 -20.88 -11.95 -12.11
CA ILE A 206 -19.52 -12.30 -12.50
C ILE A 206 -19.50 -13.15 -13.77
N ILE A 207 -20.36 -14.16 -13.87
CA ILE A 207 -20.42 -15.06 -15.05
C ILE A 207 -20.94 -14.31 -16.28
N GLN A 208 -21.91 -13.41 -16.10
CA GLN A 208 -22.54 -12.64 -17.18
C GLN A 208 -21.75 -11.40 -17.58
N PHE A 209 -20.59 -11.16 -16.97
CA PHE A 209 -19.77 -10.00 -17.28
C PHE A 209 -19.31 -10.00 -18.74
N GLU A 210 -19.72 -8.99 -19.51
CA GLU A 210 -19.59 -8.93 -20.97
C GLU A 210 -18.13 -8.92 -21.47
N HIS A 211 -17.19 -8.38 -20.66
CA HIS A 211 -15.81 -8.19 -21.08
C HIS A 211 -14.87 -9.37 -20.80
N TRP A 212 -15.38 -10.55 -20.36
CA TRP A 212 -14.51 -11.72 -20.12
C TRP A 212 -13.67 -12.12 -21.33
N PHE A 213 -14.18 -11.92 -22.53
CA PHE A 213 -13.49 -12.24 -23.80
C PHE A 213 -12.90 -11.02 -24.49
N ASP A 214 -12.97 -9.83 -23.87
CA ASP A 214 -12.33 -8.64 -24.39
C ASP A 214 -10.80 -8.71 -24.15
N PRO A 215 -9.97 -8.74 -25.24
CA PRO A 215 -8.54 -8.82 -25.11
C PRO A 215 -7.94 -7.68 -24.29
N LEU A 216 -8.53 -6.50 -24.34
CA LEU A 216 -8.05 -5.33 -23.61
C LEU A 216 -8.31 -5.48 -22.10
N PHE A 217 -9.50 -5.95 -21.72
CA PHE A 217 -9.81 -6.27 -20.32
C PHE A 217 -8.86 -7.34 -19.77
N LEU A 218 -8.68 -8.45 -20.48
CA LEU A 218 -7.79 -9.54 -20.08
C LEU A 218 -6.35 -9.05 -19.91
N LEU A 219 -5.88 -8.19 -20.81
CA LEU A 219 -4.56 -7.60 -20.70
C LEU A 219 -4.40 -6.81 -19.39
N TYR A 220 -5.32 -5.89 -19.08
CA TYR A 220 -5.26 -5.11 -17.85
C TYR A 220 -5.45 -5.96 -16.61
N PHE A 221 -6.31 -6.97 -16.65
CA PHE A 221 -6.57 -7.87 -15.54
C PHE A 221 -5.33 -8.72 -15.21
N ILE A 222 -4.73 -9.38 -16.20
CA ILE A 222 -3.50 -10.17 -16.03
C ILE A 222 -2.34 -9.27 -15.62
N PHE A 223 -2.21 -8.09 -16.23
CA PHE A 223 -1.17 -7.12 -15.89
C PHE A 223 -1.32 -6.62 -14.44
N SER A 224 -2.54 -6.45 -13.94
CA SER A 224 -2.82 -6.13 -12.55
C SER A 224 -2.35 -7.24 -11.61
N CYS A 225 -2.64 -8.51 -11.93
CA CYS A 225 -2.20 -9.67 -11.15
C CYS A 225 -0.66 -9.79 -11.13
N CYS A 226 -0.03 -9.68 -12.30
CA CYS A 226 1.43 -9.71 -12.41
C CYS A 226 2.09 -8.56 -11.64
N SER A 227 1.51 -7.36 -11.70
CA SER A 227 2.00 -6.19 -10.99
C SER A 227 1.89 -6.34 -9.48
N ALA A 228 0.85 -7.03 -8.97
CA ALA A 228 0.70 -7.32 -7.54
C ALA A 228 1.84 -8.18 -7.01
N VAL A 229 2.18 -9.24 -7.74
CA VAL A 229 3.30 -10.12 -7.37
C VAL A 229 4.64 -9.38 -7.47
N ALA A 230 4.87 -8.72 -8.61
CA ALA A 230 6.10 -7.99 -8.85
C ALA A 230 6.30 -6.88 -7.80
N LEU A 231 5.22 -6.20 -7.37
CA LEU A 231 5.27 -5.23 -6.29
C LEU A 231 5.73 -5.85 -4.98
N ASN A 232 5.12 -6.97 -4.55
CA ASN A 232 5.49 -7.64 -3.31
C ASN A 232 6.95 -8.08 -3.33
N TYR A 233 7.40 -8.69 -4.41
CA TYR A 233 8.79 -9.14 -4.57
C TYR A 233 9.78 -7.97 -4.61
N THR A 234 9.51 -6.95 -5.44
CA THR A 234 10.41 -5.80 -5.60
C THR A 234 10.45 -4.90 -4.36
N LEU A 235 9.37 -4.85 -3.57
CA LEU A 235 9.37 -4.15 -2.27
C LEU A 235 10.39 -4.79 -1.31
N VAL A 236 10.38 -6.12 -1.20
CA VAL A 236 11.35 -6.86 -0.37
C VAL A 236 12.77 -6.62 -0.89
N GLN A 237 13.00 -6.76 -2.18
CA GLN A 237 14.31 -6.51 -2.80
C GLN A 237 14.76 -5.05 -2.58
N CYS A 238 13.86 -4.10 -2.76
CA CYS A 238 14.16 -2.69 -2.55
C CYS A 238 14.58 -2.43 -1.09
N THR A 239 13.85 -2.96 -0.11
CA THR A 239 14.19 -2.79 1.32
C THR A 239 15.50 -3.48 1.72
N GLN A 240 15.83 -4.61 1.10
CA GLN A 240 17.10 -5.32 1.34
C GLN A 240 18.31 -4.60 0.70
N TYR A 241 18.15 -4.06 -0.50
CA TYR A 241 19.26 -3.45 -1.23
C TYR A 241 19.40 -1.94 -1.02
N THR A 242 18.36 -1.28 -0.54
CA THR A 242 18.37 0.15 -0.21
C THR A 242 18.17 0.35 1.30
N SER A 243 18.30 1.57 1.78
CA SER A 243 17.91 1.88 3.15
C SER A 243 16.38 2.05 3.23
N ALA A 244 15.80 1.80 4.40
CA ALA A 244 14.39 2.10 4.69
C ALA A 244 14.02 3.55 4.32
N LEU A 245 14.99 4.46 4.40
CA LEU A 245 14.89 5.84 3.99
C LEU A 245 14.70 6.00 2.49
N THR A 246 15.52 5.32 1.67
CA THR A 246 15.40 5.36 0.20
C THR A 246 14.04 4.82 -0.23
N THR A 247 13.58 3.73 0.36
CA THR A 247 12.24 3.17 0.12
C THR A 247 11.13 4.17 0.48
N SER A 248 11.28 4.94 1.56
CA SER A 248 10.34 5.99 1.95
C SER A 248 10.29 7.14 0.94
N ILE A 249 11.45 7.59 0.43
CA ILE A 249 11.54 8.62 -0.62
C ILE A 249 10.85 8.15 -1.89
N LEU A 250 11.12 6.92 -2.33
CA LEU A 250 10.48 6.32 -3.50
C LEU A 250 8.96 6.23 -3.33
N GLY A 251 8.50 5.89 -2.11
CA GLY A 251 7.07 5.87 -1.77
C GLY A 251 6.41 7.23 -1.93
N VAL A 252 7.09 8.33 -1.57
CA VAL A 252 6.54 9.69 -1.76
C VAL A 252 6.53 10.08 -3.23
N ILE A 253 7.60 9.83 -3.97
CA ILE A 253 7.65 10.12 -5.42
C ILE A 253 6.53 9.34 -6.14
N LYS A 254 6.36 8.05 -5.84
CA LYS A 254 5.25 7.25 -6.36
C LYS A 254 3.90 7.91 -6.06
N ASN A 255 3.66 8.31 -4.82
CA ASN A 255 2.39 8.90 -4.42
C ASN A 255 2.11 10.24 -5.13
N ILE A 256 3.15 11.03 -5.42
CA ILE A 256 3.04 12.25 -6.24
C ILE A 256 2.59 11.89 -7.65
N LEU A 257 3.25 10.91 -8.28
CA LEU A 257 2.92 10.47 -9.64
C LEU A 257 1.49 9.90 -9.71
N VAL A 258 1.07 9.11 -8.72
CA VAL A 258 -0.30 8.57 -8.65
C VAL A 258 -1.34 9.70 -8.42
N THR A 259 -1.04 10.68 -7.57
CA THR A 259 -1.95 11.79 -7.30
C THR A 259 -2.20 12.62 -8.56
N TYR A 260 -1.15 13.08 -9.22
CA TYR A 260 -1.31 13.94 -10.40
C TYR A 260 -1.60 13.16 -11.68
N GLY A 261 -1.01 11.98 -11.86
CA GLY A 261 -1.33 11.08 -12.97
C GLY A 261 -2.75 10.54 -12.91
N GLY A 262 -3.25 10.28 -11.68
CA GLY A 262 -4.62 9.82 -11.45
C GLY A 262 -5.71 10.83 -11.85
N MET A 263 -5.37 12.10 -12.02
CA MET A 263 -6.30 13.10 -12.55
C MET A 263 -6.71 12.83 -14.01
N PHE A 264 -5.87 12.08 -14.74
CA PHE A 264 -6.07 11.75 -16.15
C PHE A 264 -6.54 10.30 -16.36
N VAL A 265 -6.49 9.47 -15.31
CA VAL A 265 -6.81 8.04 -15.38
C VAL A 265 -8.13 7.75 -14.67
N GLY A 266 -9.00 6.97 -15.31
CA GLY A 266 -10.30 6.58 -14.76
C GLY A 266 -11.45 7.51 -15.14
N GLY A 267 -11.16 8.77 -15.48
CA GLY A 267 -12.18 9.74 -15.95
C GLY A 267 -13.17 10.21 -14.88
N ASP A 268 -12.93 9.87 -13.61
CA ASP A 268 -13.81 10.17 -12.48
C ASP A 268 -13.34 11.37 -11.62
N TYR A 269 -12.19 11.97 -11.96
CA TYR A 269 -11.70 13.13 -11.26
C TYR A 269 -12.38 14.42 -11.74
N VAL A 270 -13.10 15.08 -10.84
CA VAL A 270 -13.69 16.39 -11.10
C VAL A 270 -12.82 17.46 -10.46
N TYR A 271 -12.26 18.35 -11.28
CA TYR A 271 -11.39 19.43 -10.81
C TYR A 271 -12.19 20.49 -10.02
N THR A 272 -11.75 20.76 -8.81
CA THR A 272 -12.12 21.96 -8.07
C THR A 272 -10.87 22.63 -7.51
N SER A 273 -10.85 23.96 -7.46
CA SER A 273 -9.68 24.70 -6.94
C SER A 273 -9.37 24.33 -5.49
N LEU A 274 -10.40 24.06 -4.68
CA LEU A 274 -10.24 23.69 -3.28
C LEU A 274 -9.67 22.27 -3.14
N ASN A 275 -10.19 21.30 -3.92
CA ASN A 275 -9.65 19.93 -3.94
C ASN A 275 -8.20 19.94 -4.41
N PHE A 276 -7.88 20.63 -5.51
CA PHE A 276 -6.52 20.71 -6.03
C PHE A 276 -5.54 21.37 -5.05
N ALA A 277 -5.95 22.46 -4.38
CA ALA A 277 -5.15 23.09 -3.33
C ALA A 277 -4.88 22.12 -2.17
N GLY A 278 -5.90 21.40 -1.71
CA GLY A 278 -5.78 20.38 -0.67
C GLY A 278 -4.80 19.25 -1.03
N LEU A 279 -4.92 18.72 -2.26
CA LEU A 279 -4.00 17.70 -2.78
C LEU A 279 -2.55 18.19 -2.81
N THR A 280 -2.34 19.44 -3.22
CA THR A 280 -1.01 20.06 -3.29
C THR A 280 -0.43 20.29 -1.90
N ILE A 281 -1.21 20.82 -0.94
CA ILE A 281 -0.78 20.98 0.46
C ILE A 281 -0.42 19.62 1.07
N SER A 282 -1.25 18.60 0.87
CA SER A 282 -0.98 17.24 1.35
C SER A 282 0.31 16.67 0.75
N THR A 283 0.59 16.96 -0.52
CA THR A 283 1.81 16.52 -1.20
C THR A 283 3.05 17.24 -0.66
N ILE A 284 2.97 18.55 -0.41
CA ILE A 284 4.04 19.31 0.24
C ILE A 284 4.34 18.74 1.63
N GLY A 285 3.31 18.46 2.43
CA GLY A 285 3.46 17.80 3.73
C GLY A 285 4.19 16.46 3.65
N ALA A 286 3.88 15.64 2.64
CA ALA A 286 4.54 14.35 2.42
C ALA A 286 6.02 14.51 2.03
N VAL A 287 6.37 15.48 1.21
CA VAL A 287 7.77 15.81 0.87
C VAL A 287 8.54 16.29 2.10
N LEU A 288 7.95 17.19 2.89
CA LEU A 288 8.55 17.66 4.14
C LEU A 288 8.78 16.51 5.13
N TYR A 289 7.82 15.61 5.26
CA TYR A 289 7.98 14.40 6.10
C TYR A 289 9.21 13.59 5.72
N VAL A 290 9.43 13.35 4.42
CA VAL A 290 10.60 12.60 3.95
C VAL A 290 11.89 13.36 4.23
N VAL A 291 11.93 14.67 3.94
CA VAL A 291 13.12 15.49 4.16
C VAL A 291 13.51 15.52 5.64
N TYR A 292 12.55 15.72 6.54
CA TYR A 292 12.83 15.75 7.99
C TYR A 292 13.17 14.37 8.55
N ASN A 293 12.54 13.31 8.05
CA ASN A 293 12.89 11.94 8.44
C ASN A 293 14.33 11.59 8.00
N TYR A 294 14.72 12.03 6.79
CA TYR A 294 16.08 11.91 6.29
C TYR A 294 17.10 12.60 7.20
N LYS A 295 16.89 13.89 7.50
CA LYS A 295 17.76 14.65 8.40
C LYS A 295 17.86 14.01 9.78
N SER A 296 16.74 13.57 10.35
CA SER A 296 16.70 12.91 11.65
C SER A 296 17.50 11.59 11.68
N THR A 297 17.50 10.84 10.59
CA THR A 297 18.25 9.58 10.48
C THR A 297 19.74 9.85 10.34
N GLN A 298 20.15 10.83 9.55
CA GLN A 298 21.56 11.23 9.45
C GLN A 298 22.11 11.72 10.80
N TYR A 299 21.33 12.54 11.52
CA TYR A 299 21.73 13.03 12.86
C TYR A 299 21.98 11.88 13.86
N LYS A 300 21.22 10.79 13.77
CA LYS A 300 21.42 9.60 14.63
C LYS A 300 22.65 8.79 14.24
N CYS A 301 23.10 8.84 13.00
CA CYS A 301 24.29 8.14 12.51
C CYS A 301 25.61 8.89 12.75
N LEU A 302 25.57 10.17 13.14
CA LEU A 302 26.78 10.94 13.46
C LEU A 302 27.40 10.48 14.80
N PRO A 303 28.73 10.32 14.88
CA PRO A 303 29.40 9.99 16.14
C PRO A 303 29.15 11.09 17.18
N THR A 304 29.04 10.71 18.45
CA THR A 304 28.59 11.55 19.57
C THR A 304 29.32 12.90 19.68
N LYS A 305 30.62 12.94 19.29
CA LYS A 305 31.46 14.16 19.31
C LYS A 305 31.05 15.24 18.27
N SER A 306 30.39 14.88 17.22
CA SER A 306 29.92 15.85 16.18
C SER A 306 28.49 16.32 16.38
N ARG A 307 27.74 15.73 17.33
CA ARG A 307 26.35 16.14 17.63
C ARG A 307 26.26 17.46 18.40
N THR A 308 27.30 17.81 19.16
CA THR A 308 27.35 19.04 19.98
C THR A 308 27.79 20.28 19.23
N LEU A 309 28.25 20.17 17.97
CA LEU A 309 28.73 21.29 17.16
C LEU A 309 27.68 21.84 16.18
N ILE A 310 26.51 21.22 16.08
CA ILE A 310 25.45 21.57 15.08
C ILE A 310 24.09 21.84 15.78
N GLY A 311 24.07 21.91 17.12
CA GLY A 311 22.88 22.22 17.93
C GLY A 311 22.76 23.71 18.26
#